data_211bfd2bb7120dfd5c34e48f1c8f782f
#
_entry.id   211bfd2bb7120dfd5c34e48f1c8f782f
#
_cell.length_a   1.000
_cell.length_b   1.000
_cell.length_c   1.000
_cell.angle_alpha   90.00
_cell.angle_beta   90.00
_cell.angle_gamma   90.00
#
_symmetry.space_group_name_H-M   'P 1'
#
loop_
_entity.id
_entity.type
_entity.pdbx_description
1 polymer ?
#
loop_
_entity_poly.entity_id
_entity_poly.type
_entity_poly.pdbx_seq_one_letter_code
_entity_poly.pdbx_strand_id
1 'polypeptide(L)'
;MDAATALKLVKTMKPVMDPRLVIFVRHKERAIAMYISLPELNEIFRYVNGNLNWWGKLKFLWHKKKGTVKTMTGIVFGVAKEFQGRGMEGALIVYAEKHVVAKKLYQDTVLTWVGDFNPRMVRVCENLGAVNYRTLATYRYLFDRNKPFERQPIIEKK
;
A
#
# COMPACT_ATOMS: atom_id res chain seq x y z
N MET A 1 13.59 11.36 -0.93
CA MET A 1 13.38 11.29 0.55
C MET A 1 14.68 10.83 1.16
N ASP A 2 15.23 11.57 2.08
CA ASP A 2 16.45 11.19 2.80
C ASP A 2 16.20 10.09 3.85
N ALA A 3 17.26 9.44 4.30
CA ALA A 3 17.17 8.33 5.25
C ALA A 3 16.60 8.77 6.61
N ALA A 4 16.88 10.00 7.05
CA ALA A 4 16.41 10.52 8.31
C ALA A 4 14.89 10.73 8.31
N THR A 5 14.36 11.31 7.24
CA THR A 5 12.92 11.50 7.02
C THR A 5 12.20 10.16 6.92
N ALA A 6 12.79 9.18 6.20
CA ALA A 6 12.23 7.83 6.11
C ALA A 6 12.16 7.16 7.50
N LEU A 7 13.23 7.24 8.28
CA LEU A 7 13.27 6.66 9.63
C LEU A 7 12.25 7.31 10.57
N LYS A 8 12.09 8.62 10.50
CA LYS A 8 11.07 9.36 11.28
C LYS A 8 9.67 8.89 10.91
N LEU A 9 9.36 8.75 9.62
CA LEU A 9 8.09 8.25 9.14
C LEU A 9 7.79 6.85 9.68
N VAL A 10 8.74 5.92 9.53
CA VAL A 10 8.60 4.54 10.03
C VAL A 10 8.38 4.51 11.54
N LYS A 11 9.13 5.31 12.31
CA LYS A 11 8.94 5.40 13.77
C LYS A 11 7.53 5.89 14.13
N THR A 12 7.01 6.89 13.41
CA THR A 12 5.66 7.42 13.63
C THR A 12 4.58 6.39 13.28
N MET A 13 4.79 5.61 12.23
CA MET A 13 3.82 4.59 11.79
C MET A 13 3.90 3.28 12.58
N LYS A 14 5.00 3.00 13.27
CA LYS A 14 5.24 1.75 14.00
C LYS A 14 4.07 1.32 14.91
N PRO A 15 3.40 2.20 15.68
CA PRO A 15 2.29 1.80 16.55
C PRO A 15 1.08 1.22 15.80
N VAL A 16 0.90 1.59 14.54
CA VAL A 16 -0.26 1.20 13.72
C VAL A 16 0.08 0.14 12.67
N MET A 17 1.36 -0.06 12.37
CA MET A 17 1.82 -1.09 11.45
C MET A 17 1.60 -2.50 12.02
N ASP A 18 1.33 -3.43 11.12
CA ASP A 18 1.44 -4.86 11.38
C ASP A 18 2.73 -5.38 10.72
N PRO A 19 3.73 -5.83 11.50
CA PRO A 19 4.99 -6.31 10.92
C PRO A 19 4.83 -7.44 9.90
N ARG A 20 3.75 -8.21 9.99
CA ARG A 20 3.45 -9.31 9.06
C ARG A 20 3.10 -8.82 7.66
N LEU A 21 2.71 -7.54 7.54
CA LEU A 21 2.37 -6.88 6.27
C LEU A 21 3.56 -6.18 5.62
N VAL A 22 4.76 -6.28 6.21
CA VAL A 22 5.98 -5.66 5.71
C VAL A 22 6.92 -6.75 5.24
N ILE A 23 7.01 -6.93 3.94
CA ILE A 23 7.76 -8.03 3.31
C ILE A 23 8.91 -7.45 2.50
N PHE A 24 10.11 -7.97 2.74
CA PHE A 24 11.31 -7.66 1.97
C PHE A 24 11.90 -8.94 1.39
N VAL A 25 12.28 -8.89 0.12
CA VAL A 25 13.14 -9.91 -0.49
C VAL A 25 14.56 -9.40 -0.49
N ARG A 26 15.49 -10.21 -0.02
CA ARG A 26 16.91 -9.89 0.01
C ARG A 26 17.68 -10.85 -0.89
N HIS A 27 18.62 -10.31 -1.60
CA HIS A 27 19.64 -11.07 -2.32
C HIS A 27 20.99 -10.68 -1.74
N LYS A 28 21.70 -11.64 -1.12
CA LYS A 28 22.87 -11.36 -0.29
C LYS A 28 22.50 -10.30 0.78
N GLU A 29 23.27 -9.21 0.90
CA GLU A 29 23.04 -8.16 1.89
C GLU A 29 22.07 -7.05 1.41
N ARG A 30 21.61 -7.09 0.16
CA ARG A 30 20.79 -6.03 -0.44
C ARG A 30 19.32 -6.40 -0.49
N ALA A 31 18.44 -5.49 -0.08
CA ALA A 31 17.01 -5.61 -0.34
C ALA A 31 16.75 -5.34 -1.83
N ILE A 32 16.11 -6.28 -2.52
CA ILE A 32 15.88 -6.24 -3.98
C ILE A 32 14.41 -6.09 -4.33
N ALA A 33 13.52 -6.42 -3.41
CA ALA A 33 12.10 -6.21 -3.61
C ALA A 33 11.42 -5.98 -2.26
N MET A 34 10.27 -5.28 -2.28
CA MET A 34 9.48 -5.02 -1.08
C MET A 34 7.99 -4.96 -1.42
N TYR A 35 7.19 -5.40 -0.46
CA TYR A 35 5.75 -5.20 -0.43
C TYR A 35 5.36 -4.73 0.96
N ILE A 36 4.75 -3.56 1.04
CA ILE A 36 4.33 -2.95 2.29
C ILE A 36 2.85 -2.67 2.22
N SER A 37 2.12 -3.27 3.14
CA SER A 37 0.71 -3.00 3.35
C SER A 37 0.48 -2.48 4.77
N LEU A 38 -0.61 -1.77 4.96
CA LEU A 38 -1.06 -1.30 6.27
C LEU A 38 -2.47 -1.79 6.55
N PRO A 39 -2.82 -2.03 7.82
CA PRO A 39 -4.21 -2.24 8.21
C PRO A 39 -5.06 -1.02 7.85
N GLU A 40 -6.29 -1.22 7.36
CA GLU A 40 -7.23 -0.13 7.05
C GLU A 40 -7.81 0.45 8.34
N LEU A 41 -7.11 1.41 8.93
CA LEU A 41 -7.46 1.97 10.24
C LEU A 41 -8.77 2.74 10.25
N ASN A 42 -9.30 3.15 9.10
CA ASN A 42 -10.61 3.80 9.01
C ASN A 42 -11.72 2.87 9.52
N GLU A 43 -11.52 1.55 9.46
CA GLU A 43 -12.43 0.60 10.07
C GLU A 43 -12.52 0.73 11.60
N ILE A 44 -11.48 1.25 12.27
CA ILE A 44 -11.50 1.57 13.69
C ILE A 44 -11.95 3.02 13.92
N PHE A 45 -11.46 3.96 13.10
CA PHE A 45 -11.76 5.38 13.29
C PHE A 45 -13.26 5.71 13.30
N ARG A 46 -14.07 4.97 12.56
CA ARG A 46 -15.54 5.11 12.60
C ARG A 46 -16.14 4.88 13.99
N TYR A 47 -15.49 4.10 14.87
CA TYR A 47 -15.97 3.85 16.22
C TYR A 47 -15.50 4.89 17.25
N VAL A 48 -14.46 5.66 16.91
CA VAL A 48 -13.97 6.74 17.77
C VAL A 48 -14.42 8.13 17.30
N ASN A 49 -15.25 8.18 16.25
CA ASN A 49 -15.85 9.42 15.71
C ASN A 49 -14.79 10.53 15.43
N GLY A 50 -13.61 10.14 14.98
CA GLY A 50 -12.51 11.07 14.71
C GLY A 50 -11.86 11.69 15.94
N ASN A 51 -12.30 11.36 17.15
CA ASN A 51 -11.80 11.96 18.39
C ASN A 51 -10.83 11.00 19.10
N LEU A 52 -9.54 11.32 19.07
CA LEU A 52 -8.46 10.57 19.71
C LEU A 52 -8.06 11.15 21.08
N ASN A 53 -9.03 11.65 21.85
CA ASN A 53 -8.84 11.92 23.27
C ASN A 53 -8.50 10.63 24.02
N TRP A 54 -8.35 10.70 25.34
CA TRP A 54 -7.96 9.54 26.16
C TRP A 54 -8.94 8.35 25.98
N TRP A 55 -10.23 8.57 25.98
CA TRP A 55 -11.26 7.56 25.73
C TRP A 55 -11.23 7.03 24.30
N GLY A 56 -11.01 7.90 23.31
CA GLY A 56 -10.83 7.51 21.92
C GLY A 56 -9.62 6.60 21.72
N LYS A 57 -8.50 6.89 22.38
CA LYS A 57 -7.30 6.03 22.36
C LYS A 57 -7.56 4.66 22.98
N LEU A 58 -8.29 4.58 24.11
CA LEU A 58 -8.66 3.29 24.72
C LEU A 58 -9.58 2.48 23.78
N LYS A 59 -10.60 3.11 23.21
CA LYS A 59 -11.46 2.46 22.21
C LYS A 59 -10.67 1.96 21.00
N PHE A 60 -9.75 2.79 20.49
CA PHE A 60 -8.89 2.41 19.38
C PHE A 60 -8.06 1.16 19.70
N LEU A 61 -7.40 1.13 20.84
CA LEU A 61 -6.59 0.00 21.26
C LEU A 61 -7.44 -1.27 21.48
N TRP A 62 -8.62 -1.11 22.02
CA TRP A 62 -9.55 -2.23 22.21
C TRP A 62 -10.00 -2.81 20.88
N HIS A 63 -10.43 -1.96 19.92
CA HIS A 63 -10.80 -2.41 18.57
C HIS A 63 -9.63 -3.04 17.82
N LYS A 64 -8.43 -2.48 17.97
CA LYS A 64 -7.21 -3.06 17.40
C LYS A 64 -6.96 -4.46 17.96
N LYS A 65 -7.05 -4.64 19.27
CA LYS A 65 -6.85 -5.95 19.94
C LYS A 65 -7.94 -6.96 19.55
N LYS A 66 -9.18 -6.51 19.40
CA LYS A 66 -10.33 -7.35 18.99
C LYS A 66 -10.22 -7.83 17.53
N GLY A 67 -9.29 -7.29 16.74
CA GLY A 67 -9.17 -7.63 15.31
C GLY A 67 -10.33 -7.08 14.47
N THR A 68 -10.76 -5.86 14.77
CA THR A 68 -11.85 -5.19 14.04
C THR A 68 -11.45 -4.90 12.59
N VAL A 69 -10.16 -4.67 12.33
CA VAL A 69 -9.66 -4.41 10.97
C VAL A 69 -9.66 -5.70 10.18
N LYS A 70 -10.39 -5.70 9.08
CA LYS A 70 -10.52 -6.82 8.16
C LYS A 70 -9.85 -6.59 6.82
N THR A 71 -9.59 -5.34 6.48
CA THR A 71 -8.98 -4.92 5.23
C THR A 71 -7.53 -4.51 5.44
N MET A 72 -6.66 -4.92 4.53
CA MET A 72 -5.32 -4.36 4.42
C MET A 72 -5.20 -3.54 3.14
N THR A 73 -4.45 -2.45 3.21
CA THR A 73 -4.18 -1.56 2.08
C THR A 73 -2.75 -1.70 1.64
N GLY A 74 -2.52 -2.18 0.42
CA GLY A 74 -1.21 -2.25 -0.21
C GLY A 74 -0.76 -0.86 -0.64
N ILE A 75 0.34 -0.38 -0.08
CA ILE A 75 0.82 1.00 -0.29
C ILE A 75 2.06 1.03 -1.17
N VAL A 76 2.98 0.12 -0.93
CA VAL A 76 4.26 0.08 -1.66
C VAL A 76 4.48 -1.32 -2.19
N PHE A 77 4.72 -1.37 -3.50
CA PHE A 77 5.18 -2.56 -4.18
C PHE A 77 6.33 -2.16 -5.09
N GLY A 78 7.49 -2.76 -4.92
CA GLY A 78 8.65 -2.40 -5.70
C GLY A 78 9.65 -3.53 -5.84
N VAL A 79 10.24 -3.61 -7.03
CA VAL A 79 11.34 -4.52 -7.36
C VAL A 79 12.47 -3.71 -7.97
N ALA A 80 13.69 -3.93 -7.51
CA ALA A 80 14.87 -3.25 -8.04
C ALA A 80 15.00 -3.53 -9.54
N LYS A 81 15.38 -2.51 -10.31
CA LYS A 81 15.35 -2.50 -11.78
C LYS A 81 16.00 -3.72 -12.41
N GLU A 82 17.16 -4.12 -11.90
CA GLU A 82 17.93 -5.26 -12.37
C GLU A 82 17.30 -6.63 -12.09
N PHE A 83 16.26 -6.67 -11.23
CA PHE A 83 15.53 -7.89 -10.89
C PHE A 83 14.09 -7.91 -11.42
N GLN A 84 13.66 -6.84 -12.09
CA GLN A 84 12.35 -6.79 -12.73
C GLN A 84 12.25 -7.79 -13.87
N GLY A 85 11.05 -8.38 -14.04
CA GLY A 85 10.81 -9.38 -15.08
C GLY A 85 11.46 -10.73 -14.84
N ARG A 86 12.04 -10.97 -13.66
CA ARG A 86 12.65 -12.26 -13.26
C ARG A 86 11.76 -13.06 -12.31
N GLY A 87 10.48 -12.77 -12.26
CA GLY A 87 9.53 -13.47 -11.42
C GLY A 87 9.50 -13.04 -9.95
N MET A 88 10.26 -11.99 -9.56
CA MET A 88 10.28 -11.49 -8.18
C MET A 88 8.93 -10.92 -7.75
N GLU A 89 8.22 -10.31 -8.68
CA GLU A 89 6.85 -9.83 -8.48
C GLU A 89 5.94 -10.97 -8.07
N GLY A 90 5.94 -12.06 -8.85
CA GLY A 90 5.16 -13.26 -8.55
C GLY A 90 5.55 -13.92 -7.23
N ALA A 91 6.85 -14.03 -6.96
CA ALA A 91 7.35 -14.62 -5.72
C ALA A 91 6.89 -13.84 -4.48
N LEU A 92 6.92 -12.50 -4.52
CA LEU A 92 6.39 -11.65 -3.42
C LEU A 92 4.90 -11.89 -3.18
N ILE A 93 4.14 -12.02 -4.24
CA ILE A 93 2.70 -12.22 -4.18
C ILE A 93 2.37 -13.58 -3.60
N VAL A 94 2.98 -14.65 -4.11
CA VAL A 94 2.80 -16.01 -3.58
C VAL A 94 3.20 -16.08 -2.10
N TYR A 95 4.28 -15.39 -1.73
CA TYR A 95 4.67 -15.31 -0.32
C TYR A 95 3.62 -14.59 0.53
N ALA A 96 3.11 -13.45 0.07
CA ALA A 96 2.07 -12.69 0.76
C ALA A 96 0.77 -13.51 0.87
N GLU A 97 0.36 -14.18 -0.19
CA GLU A 97 -0.78 -15.10 -0.18
C GLU A 97 -0.63 -16.16 0.90
N LYS A 98 0.49 -16.89 0.89
CA LYS A 98 0.74 -17.98 1.84
C LYS A 98 0.82 -17.51 3.31
N HIS A 99 1.39 -16.34 3.56
CA HIS A 99 1.70 -15.91 4.92
C HIS A 99 0.69 -14.92 5.51
N VAL A 100 -0.08 -14.26 4.69
CA VAL A 100 -1.09 -13.28 5.12
C VAL A 100 -2.50 -13.77 4.81
N VAL A 101 -2.79 -14.05 3.54
CA VAL A 101 -4.15 -14.41 3.08
C VAL A 101 -4.54 -15.80 3.58
N ALA A 102 -3.72 -16.81 3.37
CA ALA A 102 -4.01 -18.19 3.80
C ALA A 102 -4.17 -18.32 5.32
N LYS A 103 -3.52 -17.46 6.09
CA LYS A 103 -3.70 -17.39 7.55
C LYS A 103 -4.92 -16.59 7.99
N LYS A 104 -5.72 -16.10 7.06
CA LYS A 104 -6.94 -15.31 7.30
C LYS A 104 -6.71 -14.12 8.24
N LEU A 105 -5.53 -13.50 8.17
CA LEU A 105 -5.19 -12.33 8.98
C LEU A 105 -6.04 -11.13 8.59
N TYR A 106 -6.34 -11.03 7.31
CA TYR A 106 -7.23 -10.03 6.71
C TYR A 106 -8.14 -10.72 5.70
N GLN A 107 -9.33 -10.17 5.50
CA GLN A 107 -10.33 -10.71 4.58
C GLN A 107 -10.17 -10.10 3.18
N ASP A 108 -9.87 -8.81 3.14
CA ASP A 108 -9.77 -8.04 1.91
C ASP A 108 -8.41 -7.36 1.77
N THR A 109 -7.99 -7.20 0.52
CA THR A 109 -6.79 -6.44 0.16
C THR A 109 -7.18 -5.36 -0.84
N VAL A 110 -6.91 -4.11 -0.51
CA VAL A 110 -7.10 -2.97 -1.41
C VAL A 110 -5.73 -2.51 -1.90
N LEU A 111 -5.49 -2.58 -3.20
CA LEU A 111 -4.27 -2.08 -3.83
C LEU A 111 -4.50 -0.62 -4.24
N THR A 112 -3.77 0.30 -3.64
CA THR A 112 -3.83 1.74 -3.90
C THR A 112 -2.42 2.26 -4.15
N TRP A 113 -2.21 3.19 -4.88
CA TRP A 113 -2.90 3.95 -5.92
C TRP A 113 -2.32 3.53 -7.26
N VAL A 114 -3.01 2.82 -8.02
CA VAL A 114 -2.51 2.45 -9.34
C VAL A 114 -2.97 3.52 -10.33
N GLY A 115 -2.05 4.38 -10.73
CA GLY A 115 -2.32 5.40 -11.74
C GLY A 115 -2.45 4.78 -13.13
N ASP A 116 -3.32 5.30 -13.94
CA ASP A 116 -3.54 4.89 -15.34
C ASP A 116 -2.32 5.12 -16.24
N PHE A 117 -1.38 5.96 -15.80
CA PHE A 117 -0.06 6.14 -16.42
C PHE A 117 0.91 4.98 -16.17
N ASN A 118 0.54 4.02 -15.30
CA ASN A 118 1.34 2.83 -15.00
C ASN A 118 0.60 1.53 -15.41
N PRO A 119 0.45 1.26 -16.71
CA PRO A 119 -0.27 0.10 -17.22
C PRO A 119 0.37 -1.22 -16.80
N ARG A 120 1.66 -1.20 -16.49
CA ARG A 120 2.38 -2.36 -15.97
C ARG A 120 1.85 -2.81 -14.61
N MET A 121 1.65 -1.86 -13.70
CA MET A 121 1.11 -2.18 -12.38
C MET A 121 -0.37 -2.57 -12.46
N VAL A 122 -1.13 -1.94 -13.36
CA VAL A 122 -2.53 -2.35 -13.62
C VAL A 122 -2.59 -3.83 -14.00
N ARG A 123 -1.77 -4.27 -14.98
CA ARG A 123 -1.70 -5.69 -15.37
C ARG A 123 -1.26 -6.61 -14.23
N VAL A 124 -0.34 -6.17 -13.39
CA VAL A 124 0.06 -6.96 -12.19
C VAL A 124 -1.15 -7.17 -11.30
N CYS A 125 -1.93 -6.13 -11.03
CA CYS A 125 -3.14 -6.23 -10.22
C CYS A 125 -4.18 -7.16 -10.86
N GLU A 126 -4.43 -7.03 -12.17
CA GLU A 126 -5.35 -7.89 -12.92
C GLU A 126 -4.92 -9.36 -12.89
N ASN A 127 -3.63 -9.65 -13.08
CA ASN A 127 -3.09 -11.01 -13.01
C ASN A 127 -3.22 -11.63 -11.61
N LEU A 128 -3.37 -10.80 -10.57
CA LEU A 128 -3.67 -11.22 -9.21
C LEU A 128 -5.15 -11.47 -8.95
N GLY A 129 -6.00 -11.32 -9.96
CA GLY A 129 -7.45 -11.38 -9.81
C GLY A 129 -8.07 -10.17 -9.13
N ALA A 130 -7.32 -9.06 -9.00
CA ALA A 130 -7.89 -7.84 -8.46
C ALA A 130 -8.88 -7.22 -9.46
N VAL A 131 -10.00 -6.75 -8.94
CA VAL A 131 -11.02 -6.03 -9.70
C VAL A 131 -10.95 -4.54 -9.40
N ASN A 132 -11.24 -3.70 -10.39
CA ASN A 132 -11.31 -2.26 -10.17
C ASN A 132 -12.51 -1.95 -9.26
N TYR A 133 -12.23 -1.66 -8.01
CA TYR A 133 -13.22 -1.35 -6.99
C TYR A 133 -13.63 0.12 -6.99
N ARG A 134 -12.67 1.03 -7.29
CA ARG A 134 -12.91 2.48 -7.29
C ARG A 134 -11.98 3.18 -8.26
N THR A 135 -12.55 4.05 -9.08
CA THR A 135 -11.79 4.96 -9.93
C THR A 135 -11.80 6.35 -9.31
N LEU A 136 -10.61 6.88 -9.04
CA LEU A 136 -10.42 8.24 -8.52
C LEU A 136 -9.98 9.15 -9.66
N ALA A 137 -10.61 10.31 -9.79
CA ALA A 137 -10.23 11.33 -10.75
C ALA A 137 -9.62 12.52 -10.02
N THR A 138 -8.43 12.93 -10.44
CA THR A 138 -7.80 14.15 -9.95
C THR A 138 -8.11 15.28 -10.92
N TYR A 139 -8.72 16.32 -10.40
CA TYR A 139 -9.05 17.52 -11.17
C TYR A 139 -8.03 18.62 -10.89
N ARG A 140 -7.62 19.31 -11.94
CA ARG A 140 -6.74 20.48 -11.84
C ARG A 140 -7.41 21.68 -12.49
N TYR A 141 -7.45 22.78 -11.77
CA TYR A 141 -7.85 24.08 -12.32
C TYR A 141 -6.61 24.90 -12.63
N LEU A 142 -6.48 25.33 -13.90
CA LEU A 142 -5.41 26.23 -14.32
C LEU A 142 -5.91 27.66 -14.21
N PHE A 143 -5.32 28.46 -13.32
CA PHE A 143 -5.63 29.88 -13.20
C PHE A 143 -5.22 30.65 -14.47
N ASP A 144 -4.08 30.30 -15.05
CA ASP A 144 -3.66 30.76 -16.37
C ASP A 144 -4.24 29.81 -17.44
N ARG A 145 -5.27 30.29 -18.16
CA ARG A 145 -5.98 29.51 -19.16
C ARG A 145 -5.19 29.27 -20.45
N ASN A 146 -4.10 30.04 -20.66
CA ASN A 146 -3.23 29.90 -21.82
C ASN A 146 -2.18 28.79 -21.64
N LYS A 147 -1.99 28.29 -20.44
CA LYS A 147 -1.08 27.16 -20.20
C LYS A 147 -1.67 25.87 -20.73
N PRO A 148 -0.89 25.09 -21.51
CA PRO A 148 -1.34 23.78 -21.98
C PRO A 148 -1.57 22.84 -20.81
N PHE A 149 -2.53 21.95 -20.95
CA PHE A 149 -2.72 20.86 -20.02
C PHE A 149 -1.72 19.76 -20.36
N GLU A 150 -0.80 19.51 -19.42
CA GLU A 150 0.14 18.39 -19.51
C GLU A 150 -0.31 17.28 -18.56
N ARG A 151 -0.45 16.08 -19.09
CA ARG A 151 -0.75 14.89 -18.35
C ARG A 151 0.56 14.17 -17.95
N GLN A 152 0.51 13.42 -16.83
CA GLN A 152 1.62 12.53 -16.48
C GLN A 152 1.93 11.57 -17.64
N PRO A 153 3.19 11.49 -18.10
CA PRO A 153 3.57 10.57 -19.17
C PRO A 153 3.30 9.12 -18.79
N ILE A 154 2.89 8.33 -19.75
CA ILE A 154 2.73 6.89 -19.57
C ILE A 154 4.10 6.26 -19.36
N ILE A 155 4.22 5.41 -18.33
CA ILE A 155 5.45 4.64 -18.07
C ILE A 155 5.55 3.54 -19.12
N GLU A 156 6.36 3.79 -20.15
CA GLU A 156 6.59 2.83 -21.24
C GLU A 156 7.53 1.70 -20.82
N LYS A 157 7.40 0.56 -21.52
CA LYS A 157 8.40 -0.50 -21.45
C LYS A 157 9.71 0.01 -22.04
N LYS A 158 10.77 0.11 -21.25
CA LYS A 158 12.12 0.03 -21.79
C LYS A 158 12.52 -1.42 -21.94
#